data_57d87f01d701897f97b13f67a8664827
#
_entry.id   57d87f01d701897f97b13f67a8664827
#
_cell.length_a   1.000
_cell.length_b   1.000
_cell.length_c   1.000
_cell.angle_alpha   90.00
_cell.angle_beta   90.00
_cell.angle_gamma   90.00
#
_symmetry.space_group_name_H-M   'P 1'
#
loop_
_entity.id
_entity.type
_entity.pdbx_description
1 polymer ?
#
loop_
_entity_poly.entity_id
_entity_poly.type
_entity_poly.pdbx_seq_one_letter_code
_entity_poly.pdbx_strand_id
1 'polypeptide(L)'
;MHTVAKDVKLQIEFNPSQVQAYRLIGYESRLLKDEDFNNDAKDAGEMGAGHSVTAFYEVVPVGVESNFVNKVDDLKYQKKVKPALQPTTGSKELLTVKLRYKAPDEDISKKLELPLVDNKGNNVSSDFRFAAAVAMFGQLLRDSDFKGDATYAQVIAMAKTALDNDEKGYRREFLRLVETADGLKQ
;
A
#
# COMPACT_ATOMS: atom_id res chain seq x y z
N MET A 1 -24.37 1.16 10.42
CA MET A 1 -23.01 0.55 10.48
C MET A 1 -22.62 0.54 11.94
N HIS A 2 -22.17 -0.60 12.47
CA HIS A 2 -21.70 -0.66 13.86
C HIS A 2 -20.19 -0.37 13.88
N THR A 3 -19.80 0.77 14.44
CA THR A 3 -18.40 1.18 14.55
C THR A 3 -17.68 0.32 15.60
N VAL A 4 -16.57 -0.32 15.23
CA VAL A 4 -15.74 -1.14 16.13
C VAL A 4 -14.43 -0.44 16.50
N ALA A 5 -14.01 0.55 15.73
CA ALA A 5 -12.86 1.39 16.02
C ALA A 5 -13.04 2.80 15.43
N LYS A 6 -12.66 3.82 16.20
CA LYS A 6 -12.64 5.24 15.80
C LYS A 6 -11.20 5.70 15.60
N ASP A 7 -11.00 6.76 14.83
CA ASP A 7 -9.72 7.44 14.64
C ASP A 7 -8.59 6.49 14.25
N VAL A 8 -8.90 5.58 13.33
CA VAL A 8 -7.96 4.57 12.86
C VAL A 8 -6.88 5.22 12.00
N LYS A 9 -5.64 5.17 12.46
CA LYS A 9 -4.44 5.71 11.81
C LYS A 9 -3.45 4.59 11.55
N LEU A 10 -2.94 4.53 10.32
CA LEU A 10 -1.96 3.54 9.89
C LEU A 10 -0.65 4.23 9.54
N GLN A 11 0.46 3.74 10.08
CA GLN A 11 1.81 4.14 9.72
C GLN A 11 2.62 2.91 9.35
N ILE A 12 3.33 2.97 8.23
CA ILE A 12 4.27 1.93 7.81
C ILE A 12 5.68 2.50 7.92
N GLU A 13 6.52 1.84 8.70
CA GLU A 13 7.94 2.14 8.82
C GLU A 13 8.74 1.08 8.08
N PHE A 14 9.38 1.45 6.99
CA PHE A 14 10.24 0.56 6.21
C PHE A 14 11.65 0.53 6.77
N ASN A 15 12.23 -0.67 6.82
CA ASN A 15 13.61 -0.86 7.26
C ASN A 15 14.58 -0.35 6.16
N PRO A 16 15.36 0.72 6.40
CA PRO A 16 16.23 1.29 5.39
C PRO A 16 17.41 0.38 4.99
N SER A 17 17.70 -0.67 5.78
CA SER A 17 18.69 -1.68 5.40
C SER A 17 18.16 -2.70 4.37
N GLN A 18 16.85 -2.78 4.19
CA GLN A 18 16.18 -3.71 3.27
C GLN A 18 15.49 -2.97 2.12
N VAL A 19 15.02 -1.75 2.35
CA VAL A 19 14.20 -0.96 1.42
C VAL A 19 14.86 0.38 1.14
N GLN A 20 15.19 0.62 -0.12
CA GLN A 20 15.80 1.90 -0.53
C GLN A 20 14.76 2.95 -0.93
N ALA A 21 13.58 2.53 -1.38
CA ALA A 21 12.48 3.42 -1.71
C ALA A 21 11.14 2.70 -1.59
N TYR A 22 10.09 3.46 -1.35
CA TYR A 22 8.72 2.97 -1.34
C TYR A 22 7.75 4.07 -1.72
N ARG A 23 6.55 3.70 -2.15
CA ARG A 23 5.43 4.62 -2.37
C ARG A 23 4.10 3.95 -2.08
N LEU A 24 3.14 4.73 -1.59
CA LEU A 24 1.76 4.31 -1.45
C LEU A 24 1.10 4.31 -2.83
N ILE A 25 0.31 3.27 -3.13
CA ILE A 25 -0.48 3.17 -4.35
C ILE A 25 -1.94 3.51 -4.04
N GLY A 26 -2.43 4.60 -4.60
CA GLY A 26 -3.74 5.15 -4.24
C GLY A 26 -3.73 5.83 -2.88
N TYR A 27 -4.87 6.35 -2.45
CA TYR A 27 -5.04 7.05 -1.18
C TYR A 27 -4.15 8.32 -1.00
N GLU A 28 -3.54 8.84 -2.06
CA GLU A 28 -2.62 9.99 -1.98
C GLU A 28 -3.32 11.23 -1.38
N SER A 29 -4.63 11.37 -1.59
CA SER A 29 -5.45 12.45 -1.01
C SER A 29 -5.80 12.24 0.47
N ARG A 30 -5.47 11.08 1.05
CA ARG A 30 -5.75 10.70 2.45
C ARG A 30 -4.50 10.47 3.26
N LEU A 31 -3.35 10.91 2.78
CA LEU A 31 -2.10 10.86 3.53
C LEU A 31 -2.22 11.71 4.78
N LEU A 32 -1.88 11.11 5.92
CA LEU A 32 -1.75 11.79 7.19
C LEU A 32 -0.33 12.33 7.30
N LYS A 33 -0.15 13.51 7.91
CA LYS A 33 1.18 13.99 8.23
C LYS A 33 1.80 13.14 9.34
N ASP A 34 3.10 12.95 9.33
CA ASP A 34 3.79 12.12 10.33
C ASP A 34 3.53 12.60 11.78
N GLU A 35 3.46 13.91 11.98
CA GLU A 35 3.14 14.52 13.26
C GLU A 35 1.72 14.23 13.77
N ASP A 36 0.78 14.01 12.85
CA ASP A 36 -0.63 13.74 13.16
C ASP A 36 -0.88 12.29 13.61
N PHE A 37 0.06 11.39 13.36
CA PHE A 37 -0.09 9.98 13.77
C PHE A 37 -0.23 9.83 15.28
N ASN A 38 0.52 10.61 16.06
CA ASN A 38 0.47 10.59 17.52
C ASN A 38 -0.51 11.60 18.15
N ASN A 39 -1.22 12.36 17.31
CA ASN A 39 -2.13 13.39 17.77
C ASN A 39 -3.57 12.84 17.92
N ASP A 40 -4.02 12.63 19.16
CA ASP A 40 -5.36 12.10 19.44
C ASP A 40 -6.49 13.12 19.18
N ALA A 41 -6.16 14.40 19.01
CA ALA A 41 -7.14 15.42 18.62
C ALA A 41 -7.39 15.44 17.09
N LYS A 42 -6.55 14.76 16.30
CA LYS A 42 -6.71 14.68 14.86
C LYS A 42 -7.68 13.57 14.50
N ASP A 43 -8.81 13.96 13.94
CA ASP A 43 -9.82 13.04 13.41
C ASP A 43 -9.25 12.17 12.28
N ALA A 44 -9.66 10.91 12.22
CA ALA A 44 -9.24 9.94 11.22
C ALA A 44 -10.40 8.98 10.86
N GLY A 45 -10.11 7.92 10.12
CA GLY A 45 -11.14 7.02 9.63
C GLY A 45 -11.81 6.18 10.71
N GLU A 46 -13.09 5.86 10.51
CA GLU A 46 -13.82 4.89 11.33
C GLU A 46 -13.85 3.53 10.65
N MET A 47 -13.80 2.48 11.44
CA MET A 47 -13.92 1.10 10.97
C MET A 47 -15.19 0.46 11.52
N GLY A 48 -16.04 -0.03 10.64
CA GLY A 48 -17.26 -0.75 10.97
C GLY A 48 -17.04 -2.26 11.07
N ALA A 49 -17.93 -2.94 11.80
CA ALA A 49 -17.92 -4.39 11.93
C ALA A 49 -17.99 -5.07 10.55
N GLY A 50 -17.11 -6.03 10.31
CA GLY A 50 -17.03 -6.78 9.06
C GLY A 50 -16.41 -6.02 7.88
N HIS A 51 -15.89 -4.79 8.08
CA HIS A 51 -15.20 -4.02 7.06
C HIS A 51 -13.70 -4.25 7.12
N SER A 52 -13.06 -4.19 5.96
CA SER A 52 -11.61 -4.20 5.81
C SER A 52 -11.17 -3.09 4.86
N VAL A 53 -9.94 -2.62 5.04
CA VAL A 53 -9.30 -1.64 4.16
C VAL A 53 -7.99 -2.24 3.67
N THR A 54 -7.74 -2.14 2.37
CA THR A 54 -6.49 -2.62 1.76
C THR A 54 -5.70 -1.43 1.26
N ALA A 55 -4.45 -1.31 1.69
CA ALA A 55 -3.49 -0.35 1.17
C ALA A 55 -2.32 -1.09 0.51
N PHE A 56 -1.88 -0.62 -0.64
CA PHE A 56 -0.74 -1.18 -1.36
C PHE A 56 0.44 -0.22 -1.31
N TYR A 57 1.60 -0.78 -1.07
CA TYR A 57 2.88 -0.09 -1.21
C TYR A 57 3.72 -0.79 -2.28
N GLU A 58 4.24 -0.02 -3.21
CA GLU A 58 5.34 -0.47 -4.05
C GLU A 58 6.64 -0.24 -3.29
N VAL A 59 7.47 -1.26 -3.27
CA VAL A 59 8.71 -1.28 -2.48
C VAL A 59 9.87 -1.60 -3.41
N VAL A 60 10.95 -0.82 -3.33
CA VAL A 60 12.19 -1.07 -4.04
C VAL A 60 13.23 -1.57 -3.04
N PRO A 61 13.60 -2.87 -3.10
CA PRO A 61 14.63 -3.41 -2.21
C PRO A 61 16.00 -2.76 -2.44
N VAL A 62 16.84 -2.77 -1.42
CA VAL A 62 18.22 -2.29 -1.53
C VAL A 62 18.98 -3.08 -2.59
N GLY A 63 19.68 -2.36 -3.48
CA GLY A 63 20.46 -2.95 -4.57
C GLY A 63 19.68 -3.29 -5.84
N VAL A 64 18.38 -3.06 -5.87
CA VAL A 64 17.55 -3.21 -7.08
C VAL A 64 17.51 -1.88 -7.83
N GLU A 65 17.88 -1.88 -9.12
CA GLU A 65 17.70 -0.70 -9.96
C GLU A 65 16.20 -0.44 -10.21
N SER A 66 15.82 0.82 -10.12
CA SER A 66 14.42 1.22 -10.33
C SER A 66 14.36 2.58 -10.99
N ASN A 67 13.47 2.71 -11.96
CA ASN A 67 13.19 3.98 -12.63
C ASN A 67 12.53 5.03 -11.71
N PHE A 68 12.06 4.62 -10.53
CA PHE A 68 11.48 5.53 -9.53
C PHE A 68 12.55 6.17 -8.63
N VAL A 69 13.75 5.61 -8.60
CA VAL A 69 14.87 6.13 -7.82
C VAL A 69 15.76 6.93 -8.75
N ASN A 70 15.37 8.16 -9.02
CA ASN A 70 16.19 9.06 -9.82
C ASN A 70 17.50 9.36 -9.08
N LYS A 71 18.63 9.30 -9.82
CA LYS A 71 19.89 9.82 -9.32
C LYS A 71 19.74 11.34 -9.17
N VAL A 72 19.66 11.79 -7.93
CA VAL A 72 19.72 13.21 -7.62
C VAL A 72 21.18 13.64 -7.59
N ASP A 73 21.52 14.77 -8.21
CA ASP A 73 22.85 15.34 -8.17
C ASP A 73 23.34 15.55 -6.73
N ASP A 74 24.65 15.58 -6.55
CA ASP A 74 25.21 15.80 -5.23
C ASP A 74 24.87 17.20 -4.73
N LEU A 75 24.38 17.28 -3.49
CA LEU A 75 23.97 18.53 -2.89
C LEU A 75 25.23 19.37 -2.60
N LYS A 76 25.23 20.63 -3.05
CA LYS A 76 26.39 21.55 -2.90
C LYS A 76 26.74 21.81 -1.42
N TYR A 77 25.73 21.89 -0.57
CA TYR A 77 25.89 22.31 0.83
C TYR A 77 25.68 21.17 1.84
N GLN A 78 25.24 20.03 1.41
CA GLN A 78 25.08 18.84 2.25
C GLN A 78 25.81 17.67 1.62
N LYS A 79 26.74 17.06 2.36
CA LYS A 79 27.24 15.76 1.97
C LYS A 79 26.05 14.81 2.00
N LYS A 80 25.77 14.10 0.90
CA LYS A 80 24.91 12.93 0.96
C LYS A 80 25.47 12.07 2.07
N VAL A 81 24.87 12.13 3.24
CA VAL A 81 24.97 11.02 4.16
C VAL A 81 24.29 9.90 3.39
N LYS A 82 25.08 9.07 2.68
CA LYS A 82 24.59 7.75 2.27
C LYS A 82 23.95 7.26 3.53
N PRO A 83 22.64 6.90 3.54
CA PRO A 83 22.08 6.22 4.69
C PRO A 83 23.14 5.17 4.99
N ALA A 84 23.81 5.32 6.11
CA ALA A 84 24.83 4.37 6.45
C ALA A 84 24.08 3.05 6.37
N LEU A 85 24.49 2.19 5.43
CA LEU A 85 24.06 0.80 5.35
C LEU A 85 24.64 0.07 6.58
N GLN A 86 24.58 0.76 7.73
CA GLN A 86 24.77 0.12 8.99
C GLN A 86 23.43 -0.54 9.29
N PRO A 87 23.41 -1.87 9.27
CA PRO A 87 22.28 -2.58 9.84
C PRO A 87 22.20 -2.11 11.29
N THR A 88 21.36 -1.10 11.54
CA THR A 88 21.17 -0.52 12.87
C THR A 88 20.76 -1.56 13.89
N THR A 89 20.38 -2.75 13.44
CA THR A 89 19.92 -3.81 14.35
C THR A 89 20.27 -5.24 13.90
N GLY A 90 20.83 -5.48 12.70
CA GLY A 90 20.89 -6.85 12.15
C GLY A 90 19.52 -7.50 11.93
N SER A 91 18.46 -6.72 12.06
CA SER A 91 17.09 -7.19 11.89
C SER A 91 16.80 -7.58 10.44
N LYS A 92 16.17 -8.75 10.26
CA LYS A 92 15.67 -9.23 8.96
C LYS A 92 14.29 -8.66 8.63
N GLU A 93 13.76 -7.81 9.47
CA GLU A 93 12.46 -7.17 9.27
C GLU A 93 12.50 -6.27 8.03
N LEU A 94 11.48 -6.39 7.20
CA LEU A 94 11.27 -5.56 6.01
C LEU A 94 10.65 -4.21 6.39
N LEU A 95 9.66 -4.27 7.28
CA LEU A 95 8.90 -3.12 7.74
C LEU A 95 8.20 -3.41 9.07
N THR A 96 7.73 -2.35 9.71
CA THR A 96 6.80 -2.45 10.86
C THR A 96 5.51 -1.70 10.53
N VAL A 97 4.39 -2.39 10.70
CA VAL A 97 3.05 -1.79 10.62
C VAL A 97 2.69 -1.26 12.00
N LYS A 98 2.34 0.02 12.10
CA LYS A 98 1.86 0.66 13.32
C LYS A 98 0.42 1.09 13.11
N LEU A 99 -0.47 0.70 13.99
CA LEU A 99 -1.88 1.05 13.98
C LEU A 99 -2.23 1.76 15.27
N ARG A 100 -2.87 2.93 15.17
CA ARG A 100 -3.52 3.59 16.30
C ARG A 100 -5.02 3.62 16.08
N TYR A 101 -5.78 3.41 17.13
CA TYR A 101 -7.24 3.46 17.10
C TYR A 101 -7.80 3.75 18.48
N LYS A 102 -9.01 4.27 18.54
CA LYS A 102 -9.81 4.39 19.76
C LYS A 102 -10.91 3.32 19.75
N ALA A 103 -11.19 2.72 20.89
CA ALA A 103 -12.42 1.92 21.04
C ALA A 103 -13.65 2.83 20.90
N PRO A 104 -14.83 2.31 20.54
CA PRO A 104 -16.01 3.15 20.27
C PRO A 104 -16.37 4.10 21.40
N ASP A 105 -16.17 3.67 22.66
CA ASP A 105 -16.53 4.42 23.88
C ASP A 105 -15.30 5.06 24.56
N GLU A 106 -14.14 5.05 23.92
CA GLU A 106 -12.89 5.59 24.50
C GLU A 106 -12.40 6.81 23.70
N ASP A 107 -11.75 7.76 24.39
CA ASP A 107 -11.13 8.95 23.78
C ASP A 107 -9.60 8.86 23.71
N ILE A 108 -9.02 7.87 24.38
CA ILE A 108 -7.56 7.62 24.38
C ILE A 108 -7.25 6.52 23.36
N SER A 109 -6.31 6.81 22.46
CA SER A 109 -5.93 5.83 21.45
C SER A 109 -5.03 4.71 22.02
N LYS A 110 -5.22 3.52 21.47
CA LYS A 110 -4.35 2.35 21.65
C LYS A 110 -3.45 2.22 20.43
N LYS A 111 -2.24 1.70 20.63
CA LYS A 111 -1.29 1.42 19.54
C LYS A 111 -1.01 -0.08 19.47
N LEU A 112 -1.04 -0.60 18.23
CA LEU A 112 -0.56 -1.94 17.88
C LEU A 112 0.63 -1.80 16.95
N GLU A 113 1.61 -2.67 17.08
CA GLU A 113 2.77 -2.76 16.21
C GLU A 113 2.96 -4.20 15.75
N LEU A 114 3.22 -4.38 14.47
CA LEU A 114 3.46 -5.68 13.87
C LEU A 114 4.67 -5.59 12.95
N PRO A 115 5.83 -6.13 13.35
CA PRO A 115 6.97 -6.25 12.47
C PRO A 115 6.72 -7.36 11.42
N LEU A 116 7.22 -7.14 10.21
CA LEU A 116 7.07 -8.06 9.09
C LEU A 116 8.43 -8.39 8.50
N VAL A 117 8.71 -9.69 8.38
CA VAL A 117 9.90 -10.21 7.71
C VAL A 117 9.51 -10.70 6.32
N ASP A 118 10.34 -10.43 5.32
CA ASP A 118 10.14 -10.97 3.99
C ASP A 118 10.44 -12.48 3.99
N ASN A 119 9.39 -13.27 3.95
CA ASN A 119 9.47 -14.73 3.91
C ASN A 119 9.79 -15.28 2.52
N LYS A 120 9.98 -14.42 1.50
CA LYS A 120 10.22 -14.79 0.09
C LYS A 120 9.22 -15.83 -0.45
N GLY A 121 8.06 -15.90 0.17
CA GLY A 121 7.00 -16.81 -0.21
C GLY A 121 6.25 -16.31 -1.44
N ASN A 122 6.11 -17.19 -2.44
CA ASN A 122 5.35 -16.88 -3.66
C ASN A 122 3.83 -17.13 -3.51
N ASN A 123 3.36 -17.42 -2.30
CA ASN A 123 1.96 -17.76 -2.06
C ASN A 123 1.12 -16.50 -1.83
N VAL A 124 0.71 -15.90 -2.94
CA VAL A 124 -0.16 -14.71 -2.95
C VAL A 124 -1.62 -15.16 -2.92
N SER A 125 -2.41 -14.65 -1.97
CA SER A 125 -3.84 -14.97 -1.89
C SER A 125 -4.61 -14.48 -3.11
N SER A 126 -5.75 -15.10 -3.38
CA SER A 126 -6.69 -14.66 -4.42
C SER A 126 -7.16 -13.22 -4.17
N ASP A 127 -7.49 -12.89 -2.92
CA ASP A 127 -7.92 -11.53 -2.55
C ASP A 127 -6.84 -10.49 -2.82
N PHE A 128 -5.56 -10.82 -2.53
CA PHE A 128 -4.45 -9.93 -2.85
C PHE A 128 -4.33 -9.71 -4.37
N ARG A 129 -4.39 -10.80 -5.17
CA ARG A 129 -4.33 -10.68 -6.64
C ARG A 129 -5.47 -9.85 -7.18
N PHE A 130 -6.69 -10.05 -6.68
CA PHE A 130 -7.84 -9.26 -7.10
C PHE A 130 -7.66 -7.79 -6.74
N ALA A 131 -7.32 -7.48 -5.50
CA ALA A 131 -7.09 -6.10 -5.05
C ALA A 131 -5.94 -5.42 -5.82
N ALA A 132 -4.86 -6.16 -6.15
CA ALA A 132 -3.78 -5.65 -6.99
C ALA A 132 -4.26 -5.33 -8.43
N ALA A 133 -5.13 -6.18 -9.00
CA ALA A 133 -5.74 -5.90 -10.30
C ALA A 133 -6.59 -4.63 -10.27
N VAL A 134 -7.36 -4.41 -9.20
CA VAL A 134 -8.15 -3.17 -9.00
C VAL A 134 -7.23 -1.95 -8.90
N ALA A 135 -6.14 -2.03 -8.12
CA ALA A 135 -5.17 -0.94 -7.99
C ALA A 135 -4.49 -0.62 -9.34
N MET A 136 -4.08 -1.64 -10.09
CA MET A 136 -3.48 -1.49 -11.42
C MET A 136 -4.46 -0.84 -12.41
N PHE A 137 -5.73 -1.27 -12.40
CA PHE A 137 -6.78 -0.65 -13.23
C PHE A 137 -6.97 0.82 -12.90
N GLY A 138 -7.00 1.18 -11.61
CA GLY A 138 -7.09 2.56 -11.16
C GLY A 138 -5.92 3.42 -11.65
N GLN A 139 -4.70 2.87 -11.70
CA GLN A 139 -3.54 3.57 -12.25
C GLN A 139 -3.65 3.79 -13.77
N LEU A 140 -4.16 2.81 -14.51
CA LEU A 140 -4.39 2.92 -15.96
C LEU A 140 -5.47 3.95 -16.28
N LEU A 141 -6.58 3.97 -15.51
CA LEU A 141 -7.67 4.94 -15.72
C LEU A 141 -7.23 6.38 -15.48
N ARG A 142 -6.37 6.61 -14.49
CA ARG A 142 -5.84 7.95 -14.18
C ARG A 142 -4.66 8.36 -15.04
N ASP A 143 -4.21 7.50 -15.94
CA ASP A 143 -2.98 7.69 -16.72
C ASP A 143 -1.78 8.06 -15.86
N SER A 144 -1.64 7.35 -14.74
CA SER A 144 -0.62 7.62 -13.72
C SER A 144 0.79 7.49 -14.29
N ASP A 145 1.68 8.43 -13.96
CA ASP A 145 3.11 8.34 -14.27
C ASP A 145 3.77 7.08 -13.71
N PHE A 146 3.13 6.47 -12.73
CA PHE A 146 3.60 5.28 -12.03
C PHE A 146 2.93 3.97 -12.48
N LYS A 147 2.16 3.99 -13.57
CA LYS A 147 1.53 2.78 -14.10
C LYS A 147 2.55 1.78 -14.67
N GLY A 148 3.80 2.24 -14.93
CA GLY A 148 4.83 1.42 -15.57
C GLY A 148 4.35 0.88 -16.91
N ASP A 149 4.67 -0.39 -17.19
CA ASP A 149 4.25 -1.10 -18.39
C ASP A 149 2.91 -1.82 -18.24
N ALA A 150 2.08 -1.40 -17.26
CA ALA A 150 0.79 -2.01 -17.03
C ALA A 150 -0.15 -1.83 -18.24
N THR A 151 -0.91 -2.88 -18.54
CA THR A 151 -1.90 -2.90 -19.62
C THR A 151 -3.23 -3.44 -19.11
N TYR A 152 -4.33 -3.09 -19.81
CA TYR A 152 -5.64 -3.67 -19.50
C TYR A 152 -5.65 -5.19 -19.65
N ALA A 153 -4.94 -5.73 -20.62
CA ALA A 153 -4.80 -7.18 -20.80
C ALA A 153 -4.17 -7.86 -19.57
N GLN A 154 -3.18 -7.23 -18.94
CA GLN A 154 -2.57 -7.75 -17.70
C GLN A 154 -3.54 -7.67 -16.53
N VAL A 155 -4.33 -6.58 -16.40
CA VAL A 155 -5.38 -6.48 -15.37
C VAL A 155 -6.42 -7.58 -15.54
N ILE A 156 -6.89 -7.80 -16.77
CA ILE A 156 -7.85 -8.87 -17.12
C ILE A 156 -7.28 -10.24 -16.75
N ALA A 157 -6.04 -10.53 -17.16
CA ALA A 157 -5.38 -11.80 -16.85
C ALA A 157 -5.28 -12.03 -15.33
N MET A 158 -4.85 -11.02 -14.57
CA MET A 158 -4.73 -11.10 -13.11
C MET A 158 -6.09 -11.27 -12.46
N ALA A 159 -7.11 -10.50 -12.83
CA ALA A 159 -8.45 -10.60 -12.27
C ALA A 159 -9.08 -11.98 -12.53
N LYS A 160 -8.88 -12.57 -13.72
CA LYS A 160 -9.36 -13.91 -14.06
C LYS A 160 -8.82 -15.00 -13.13
N THR A 161 -7.59 -14.87 -12.60
CA THR A 161 -7.00 -15.80 -11.65
C THR A 161 -7.55 -15.67 -10.22
N ALA A 162 -8.44 -14.72 -9.99
CA ALA A 162 -8.92 -14.35 -8.65
C ALA A 162 -10.46 -14.22 -8.58
N LEU A 163 -11.18 -15.03 -9.36
CA LEU A 163 -12.64 -15.02 -9.40
C LEU A 163 -13.31 -16.01 -8.42
N ASP A 164 -12.52 -16.72 -7.63
CA ASP A 164 -13.00 -17.56 -6.54
C ASP A 164 -13.66 -16.70 -5.43
N ASN A 165 -14.58 -17.31 -4.68
CA ASN A 165 -15.34 -16.65 -3.60
C ASN A 165 -16.13 -15.40 -4.05
N ASP A 166 -16.64 -15.38 -5.27
CA ASP A 166 -17.41 -14.26 -5.83
C ASP A 166 -18.92 -14.53 -5.81
N GLU A 167 -19.47 -14.83 -4.64
CA GLU A 167 -20.89 -15.16 -4.46
C GLU A 167 -21.82 -14.02 -4.92
N LYS A 168 -21.38 -12.77 -4.75
CA LYS A 168 -22.15 -11.57 -5.13
C LYS A 168 -21.88 -11.09 -6.56
N GLY A 169 -20.93 -11.72 -7.27
CA GLY A 169 -20.59 -11.38 -8.65
C GLY A 169 -19.79 -10.10 -8.85
N TYR A 170 -19.30 -9.44 -7.77
CA TYR A 170 -18.57 -8.17 -7.88
C TYR A 170 -17.25 -8.29 -8.63
N ARG A 171 -16.54 -9.43 -8.48
CA ARG A 171 -15.27 -9.64 -9.19
C ARG A 171 -15.49 -9.84 -10.68
N ARG A 172 -16.55 -10.55 -11.08
CA ARG A 172 -16.95 -10.71 -12.47
C ARG A 172 -17.46 -9.41 -13.09
N GLU A 173 -18.16 -8.59 -12.30
CA GLU A 173 -18.58 -7.26 -12.74
C GLU A 173 -17.38 -6.35 -12.99
N PHE A 174 -16.41 -6.32 -12.06
CA PHE A 174 -15.14 -5.61 -12.24
C PHE A 174 -14.43 -6.05 -13.53
N LEU A 175 -14.32 -7.36 -13.77
CA LEU A 175 -13.68 -7.88 -14.98
C LEU A 175 -14.36 -7.33 -16.25
N ARG A 176 -15.70 -7.31 -16.30
CA ARG A 176 -16.45 -6.74 -17.42
C ARG A 176 -16.20 -5.24 -17.59
N LEU A 177 -16.08 -4.49 -16.50
CA LEU A 177 -15.72 -3.07 -16.56
C LEU A 177 -14.34 -2.87 -17.19
N VAL A 178 -13.35 -3.68 -16.83
CA VAL A 178 -12.00 -3.59 -17.40
C VAL A 178 -12.02 -3.94 -18.88
N GLU A 179 -12.73 -5.01 -19.29
CA GLU A 179 -12.88 -5.41 -20.70
C GLU A 179 -13.57 -4.33 -21.54
N THR A 180 -14.56 -3.66 -20.95
CA THR A 180 -15.23 -2.51 -21.61
C THR A 180 -14.28 -1.34 -21.78
N ALA A 181 -13.51 -1.01 -20.74
CA ALA A 181 -12.55 0.10 -20.79
C ALA A 181 -11.42 -0.15 -21.81
N ASP A 182 -10.97 -1.39 -21.96
CA ASP A 182 -10.00 -1.81 -22.97
C ASP A 182 -10.55 -1.58 -24.38
N GLY A 183 -11.81 -1.97 -24.62
CA GLY A 183 -12.49 -1.78 -25.91
C GLY A 183 -12.73 -0.31 -26.29
N LEU A 184 -12.82 0.60 -25.33
CA LEU A 184 -13.02 2.03 -25.57
C LEU A 184 -11.71 2.78 -25.91
N LYS A 185 -10.55 2.18 -25.69
CA LYS A 185 -9.24 2.76 -26.02
C LYS A 185 -8.76 2.45 -27.44
N GLN A 186 -9.45 1.55 -28.14
CA GLN A 186 -9.19 1.24 -29.55
C GLN A 186 -9.92 2.23 -30.44
#